data_32c057458966322d0b80f030fa8a32ba
#
_entry.id   32c057458966322d0b80f030fa8a32ba
#
_cell.length_a   1.000
_cell.length_b   1.000
_cell.length_c   1.000
_cell.angle_alpha   90.00
_cell.angle_beta   90.00
_cell.angle_gamma   90.00
#
_symmetry.space_group_name_H-M   'P 1'
#
loop_
_entity.id
_entity.type
_entity.pdbx_description
1 polymer ?
#
loop_
_entity_poly.entity_id
_entity_poly.type
_entity_poly.pdbx_seq_one_letter_code
_entity_poly.pdbx_strand_id
1 'polypeptide(L)' 'MATRTSARGTVTSFDEHVGLGEVTGDDGRVRPFHCTAIADGTRSIPVGVAVSYTVVPGRSGRWEAVQVTRT' A
#
# COMPACT_ATOMS: atom_id res chain seq x y z
N MET A 1 -9.90 0.81 -20.66
CA MET A 1 -10.42 1.52 -19.50
C MET A 1 -9.59 1.20 -18.28
N ALA A 2 -9.07 2.19 -17.63
CA ALA A 2 -8.23 1.96 -16.46
C ALA A 2 -9.06 1.60 -15.26
N THR A 3 -8.67 0.52 -14.57
CA THR A 3 -9.28 0.13 -13.31
C THR A 3 -8.44 0.57 -12.13
N ARG A 4 -7.31 1.22 -12.40
CA ARG A 4 -6.37 1.66 -11.37
C ARG A 4 -6.72 3.04 -10.88
N THR A 5 -6.55 3.25 -9.59
CA THR A 5 -6.75 4.55 -8.96
C THR A 5 -5.48 4.91 -8.19
N SER A 6 -4.87 6.03 -8.54
CA SER A 6 -3.74 6.56 -7.79
C SER A 6 -4.23 7.21 -6.51
N ALA A 7 -3.49 7.03 -5.43
CA ALA A 7 -3.86 7.57 -4.14
C ALA A 7 -2.61 7.95 -3.36
N ARG A 8 -2.80 8.72 -2.31
CA ARG A 8 -1.74 9.09 -1.38
C ARG A 8 -2.21 8.81 0.03
N GLY A 9 -1.27 8.49 0.88
CA GLY A 9 -1.58 8.23 2.27
C GLY A 9 -0.31 8.01 3.07
N THR A 10 -0.47 7.25 4.14
CA THR A 10 0.60 7.00 5.11
C THR A 10 0.61 5.53 5.45
N VAL A 11 1.80 4.96 5.58
CA VAL A 11 1.93 3.59 6.09
C VAL A 11 1.54 3.59 7.55
N THR A 12 0.52 2.83 7.90
CA THR A 12 0.01 2.80 9.28
C THR A 12 0.33 1.51 10.00
N SER A 13 0.69 0.46 9.28
CA SER A 13 1.20 -0.76 9.91
C SER A 13 2.08 -1.52 8.93
N PHE A 14 3.01 -2.28 9.45
CA PHE A 14 3.82 -3.18 8.64
C PHE A 14 4.43 -4.25 9.53
N ASP A 15 4.27 -5.50 9.13
CA ASP A 15 4.83 -6.66 9.82
C ASP A 15 5.89 -7.27 8.91
N GLU A 16 7.16 -7.12 9.28
CA GLU A 16 8.28 -7.62 8.46
C GLU A 16 8.33 -9.13 8.42
N HIS A 17 7.82 -9.80 9.45
CA HIS A 17 7.84 -11.26 9.51
C HIS A 17 7.00 -11.88 8.40
N VAL A 18 5.80 -11.36 8.23
CA VAL A 18 4.87 -11.91 7.22
C VAL A 18 4.86 -11.10 5.94
N GLY A 19 5.47 -9.91 5.94
CA GLY A 19 5.54 -9.09 4.75
C GLY A 19 4.20 -8.46 4.38
N LEU A 20 3.39 -8.12 5.37
CA LEU A 20 2.07 -7.51 5.14
C LEU A 20 1.98 -6.21 5.90
N GLY A 21 1.35 -5.22 5.28
CA GLY A 21 1.14 -3.93 5.90
C GLY A 21 -0.15 -3.29 5.45
N GLU A 22 -0.37 -2.08 5.94
CA GLU A 22 -1.54 -1.30 5.58
C GLU A 22 -1.14 0.15 5.38
N VAL A 23 -1.76 0.78 4.38
CA VAL A 23 -1.70 2.22 4.20
C VAL A 23 -3.08 2.79 4.47
N THR A 24 -3.11 3.96 5.10
CA THR A 24 -4.34 4.71 5.28
C THR A 24 -4.28 5.89 4.33
N GLY A 25 -5.24 5.96 3.43
CA GLY A 25 -5.30 7.03 2.45
C GLY A 25 -5.73 8.35 3.06
N ASP A 26 -5.50 9.42 2.31
CA ASP A 26 -5.96 10.75 2.71
C ASP A 26 -7.47 10.80 2.81
N ASP A 27 -8.17 9.88 2.15
CA ASP A 27 -9.62 9.75 2.24
C ASP A 27 -10.07 8.93 3.45
N GLY A 28 -9.14 8.47 4.29
CA GLY A 28 -9.43 7.67 5.47
C GLY A 28 -9.57 6.18 5.21
N ARG A 29 -9.44 5.74 3.97
CA ARG A 29 -9.60 4.31 3.65
C ARG A 29 -8.31 3.56 3.88
N VAL A 30 -8.42 2.39 4.50
CA VAL A 30 -7.28 1.53 4.78
C VAL A 30 -7.17 0.49 3.68
N ARG A 31 -5.96 0.35 3.12
CA ARG A 31 -5.69 -0.62 2.07
C ARG A 31 -4.55 -1.53 2.49
N PRO A 32 -4.73 -2.85 2.40
CA PRO A 32 -3.61 -3.76 2.68
C PRO A 32 -2.63 -3.77 1.51
N PHE A 33 -1.38 -4.06 1.80
CA PHE A 33 -0.38 -4.28 0.77
C PHE A 33 0.59 -5.37 1.21
N HIS A 34 1.18 -6.04 0.24
CA HIS A 34 2.23 -7.04 0.47
C HIS A 34 3.60 -6.37 0.30
N CYS A 35 4.63 -6.89 0.96
CA CYS A 35 5.97 -6.30 0.87
C CYS A 35 6.47 -6.22 -0.57
N THR A 36 6.03 -7.12 -1.44
CA THR A 36 6.41 -7.09 -2.85
C THR A 36 5.80 -5.92 -3.60
N ALA A 37 4.82 -5.24 -3.00
CA ALA A 37 4.20 -4.07 -3.61
C ALA A 37 4.99 -2.78 -3.35
N ILE A 38 6.04 -2.84 -2.51
CA ILE A 38 6.90 -1.68 -2.27
C ILE A 38 7.77 -1.49 -3.50
N ALA A 39 7.63 -0.34 -4.15
CA ALA A 39 8.18 -0.13 -5.49
C ALA A 39 9.70 -0.15 -5.54
N ASP A 40 10.37 0.23 -4.44
CA ASP A 40 11.84 0.26 -4.43
C ASP A 40 12.48 -1.10 -4.15
N GLY A 41 11.66 -2.13 -3.94
CA GLY A 41 12.17 -3.49 -3.76
C GLY A 41 12.76 -3.79 -2.39
N THR A 42 12.64 -2.87 -1.43
CA THR A 42 13.28 -3.06 -0.12
C THR A 42 12.57 -4.05 0.78
N ARG A 43 11.32 -4.38 0.48
CA ARG A 43 10.48 -5.31 1.25
C ARG A 43 10.26 -4.89 2.69
N SER A 44 10.57 -3.65 3.02
CA SER A 44 10.35 -3.10 4.34
C SER A 44 10.08 -1.61 4.20
N ILE A 45 9.20 -1.08 5.03
CA ILE A 45 8.87 0.33 5.00
C ILE A 45 8.46 0.77 6.39
N PRO A 46 8.99 1.90 6.89
CA PRO A 46 8.65 2.36 8.23
C PRO A 46 7.20 2.83 8.32
N VAL A 47 6.59 2.59 9.47
CA VAL A 47 5.29 3.17 9.79
C VAL A 47 5.44 4.68 9.93
N GLY A 48 4.47 5.43 9.40
CA GLY A 48 4.48 6.88 9.44
C GLY A 48 5.01 7.54 8.17
N VAL A 49 5.53 6.76 7.24
CA VAL A 49 6.07 7.31 5.99
C VAL A 49 4.93 7.66 5.05
N ALA A 50 5.02 8.84 4.44
CA ALA A 50 4.08 9.26 3.40
C ALA A 50 4.40 8.51 2.11
N VAL A 51 3.36 8.03 1.45
CA VAL A 51 3.49 7.22 0.24
C VAL A 51 2.44 7.61 -0.78
N SER A 52 2.74 7.32 -2.03
CA SER A 52 1.74 7.22 -3.08
C SER A 52 1.58 5.75 -3.45
N TYR A 53 0.42 5.37 -3.94
CA TYR A 53 0.16 3.99 -4.30
C TYR A 53 -0.98 3.92 -5.32
N THR A 54 -1.13 2.74 -5.91
CA THR A 54 -2.23 2.45 -6.83
C THR A 54 -3.15 1.46 -6.14
N VAL A 55 -4.45 1.68 -6.24
CA VAL A 55 -5.46 0.80 -5.66
C VAL A 55 -5.98 -0.11 -6.76
N VAL A 56 -5.91 -1.41 -6.54
CA VAL A 56 -6.35 -2.41 -7.50
C VAL A 56 -7.22 -3.45 -6.80
N PRO A 57 -8.10 -4.14 -7.54
CA PRO A 57 -8.83 -5.26 -6.95
C PRO A 57 -7.86 -6.37 -6.58
N GLY A 58 -7.91 -6.78 -5.33
CA GLY A 58 -7.11 -7.90 -4.86
C GLY A 58 -7.90 -9.18 -4.87
N ARG A 59 -7.26 -10.26 -4.40
CA ARG A 59 -7.94 -11.53 -4.18
C ARG A 59 -8.97 -11.35 -3.07
N SER A 60 -9.93 -12.19 -3.00
CA SER A 60 -10.96 -12.18 -1.96
C SER A 60 -11.87 -10.94 -2.03
N GLY A 61 -11.90 -10.24 -3.15
CA GLY A 61 -12.77 -9.10 -3.35
C GLY A 61 -12.38 -7.85 -2.58
N ARG A 62 -11.18 -7.81 -2.00
CA ARG A 62 -10.69 -6.63 -1.27
C ARG A 62 -9.79 -5.79 -2.16
N TRP A 63 -9.87 -4.48 -2.00
CA TRP A 63 -8.98 -3.58 -2.72
C TRP A 63 -7.63 -3.53 -2.01
N GLU A 64 -6.57 -3.57 -2.81
CA GLU A 64 -5.19 -3.58 -2.30
C GLU A 64 -4.41 -2.40 -2.84
N ALA A 65 -3.36 -2.02 -2.09
CA ALA A 65 -2.40 -1.04 -2.58
C ALA A 65 -1.24 -1.77 -3.26
N VAL A 66 -0.84 -1.26 -4.41
CA VAL A 66 0.35 -1.74 -5.14
C VAL A 66 1.17 -0.53 -5.54
N GLN A 67 2.41 -0.75 -6.00
CA GLN A 67 3.30 0.33 -6.41
C GLN A 67 3.48 1.35 -5.27
N VAL A 68 3.64 0.86 -4.04
CA VAL A 68 3.79 1.74 -2.87
C VAL A 68 5.14 2.44 -2.98
N THR A 69 5.11 3.75 -3.07
CA THR A 69 6.29 4.57 -3.33
C THR A 69 6.37 5.68 -2.30
N ARG A 70 7.53 5.85 -1.67
CA ARG A 70 7.73 6.97 -0.75
C ARG A 70 7.65 8.29 -1.51
N THR A 71 6.99 9.24 -0.92
CA THR A 71 6.87 10.57 -1.53
C THR A 71 7.87 11.54 -0.93
#